data_236a03eb324eec18c21a998a396b2ba0
#
_entry.id   236a03eb324eec18c21a998a396b2ba0
#
_cell.length_a   1.000
_cell.length_b   1.000
_cell.length_c   1.000
_cell.angle_alpha   90.00
_cell.angle_beta   90.00
_cell.angle_gamma   90.00
#
_symmetry.space_group_name_H-M   'P 1'
#
loop_
_entity.id
_entity.type
_entity.pdbx_description
1 polymer ?
#
loop_
_entity_poly.entity_id
_entity_poly.type
_entity_poly.pdbx_seq_one_letter_code
_entity_poly.pdbx_strand_id
1 'polypeptide(L)'
;MQNRFLIIGVVSLLGLVLLPGGSYGQDDGPARKLINSQGCKACHSLEGDGGTLAGSFEDIGAKLSRAEIQQQLVNQEQKHGNSKIPDFSHLSEEELNALVDFLSPQL
;
A
#
# COMPACT_ATOMS: atom_id res chain seq x y z
N MET A 1 -9.14 -73.47 -1.18
CA MET A 1 -9.14 -72.45 -0.08
C MET A 1 -8.26 -71.34 -0.48
N GLN A 2 -8.84 -70.35 -0.98
CA GLN A 2 -8.10 -69.20 -1.49
C GLN A 2 -8.43 -68.01 -0.66
N ASN A 3 -7.52 -67.68 0.23
CA ASN A 3 -7.60 -66.43 0.97
C ASN A 3 -7.17 -65.29 0.08
N ARG A 4 -8.16 -64.66 -0.49
CA ARG A 4 -7.90 -63.43 -1.21
C ARG A 4 -7.93 -62.29 -0.24
N PHE A 5 -6.78 -61.90 0.20
CA PHE A 5 -6.62 -60.67 0.95
C PHE A 5 -6.83 -59.52 0.01
N LEU A 6 -7.98 -58.92 0.13
CA LEU A 6 -8.25 -57.64 -0.47
C LEU A 6 -7.48 -56.60 0.36
N ILE A 7 -6.35 -56.19 -0.16
CA ILE A 7 -5.66 -55.03 0.36
C ILE A 7 -6.44 -53.83 -0.16
N ILE A 8 -7.30 -53.34 0.71
CA ILE A 8 -7.91 -52.05 0.47
C ILE A 8 -6.83 -51.03 0.73
N GLY A 9 -6.23 -50.59 -0.34
CA GLY A 9 -5.33 -49.45 -0.26
C GLY A 9 -6.14 -48.21 0.14
N VAL A 10 -5.99 -47.83 1.37
CA VAL A 10 -6.47 -46.52 1.81
C VAL A 10 -5.58 -45.50 1.12
N VAL A 11 -6.07 -45.04 -0.01
CA VAL A 11 -5.48 -43.83 -0.61
C VAL A 11 -5.85 -42.71 0.31
N SER A 12 -4.94 -42.41 1.23
CA SER A 12 -5.01 -41.20 1.99
C SER A 12 -4.80 -40.07 1.03
N LEU A 13 -5.90 -39.52 0.51
CA LEU A 13 -5.83 -38.24 -0.16
C LEU A 13 -5.46 -37.21 0.92
N LEU A 14 -4.17 -36.99 1.08
CA LEU A 14 -3.72 -35.76 1.69
C LEU A 14 -4.18 -34.64 0.77
N GLY A 15 -5.34 -34.11 1.07
CA GLY A 15 -5.76 -32.86 0.48
C GLY A 15 -4.75 -31.80 0.89
N LEU A 16 -3.85 -31.47 0.00
CA LEU A 16 -3.03 -30.30 0.16
C LEU A 16 -3.97 -29.11 0.10
N VAL A 17 -4.42 -28.68 1.24
CA VAL A 17 -5.13 -27.41 1.34
C VAL A 17 -4.07 -26.35 1.05
N LEU A 18 -3.99 -25.97 -0.21
CA LEU A 18 -3.34 -24.71 -0.58
C LEU A 18 -4.18 -23.61 0.02
N LEU A 19 -3.85 -23.25 1.24
CA LEU A 19 -4.27 -21.96 1.76
C LEU A 19 -3.77 -20.93 0.75
N PRO A 20 -4.65 -20.12 0.15
CA PRO A 20 -4.16 -18.99 -0.59
C PRO A 20 -3.29 -18.23 0.41
N GLY A 21 -1.99 -18.21 0.18
CA GLY A 21 -1.09 -17.36 0.90
C GLY A 21 -1.57 -15.95 0.63
N GLY A 22 -2.54 -15.51 1.43
CA GLY A 22 -2.86 -14.12 1.48
C GLY A 22 -1.57 -13.46 1.86
N SER A 23 -0.94 -12.77 0.94
CA SER A 23 0.01 -11.79 1.32
C SER A 23 -0.78 -10.87 2.25
N TYR A 24 -0.49 -10.93 3.53
CA TYR A 24 -0.88 -9.90 4.47
C TYR A 24 -0.09 -8.62 4.14
N GLY A 25 0.21 -8.43 2.86
CA GLY A 25 0.62 -7.18 2.32
C GLY A 25 -0.56 -6.24 2.46
N GLN A 26 -0.30 -5.08 2.99
CA GLN A 26 -1.27 -4.01 3.06
C GLN A 26 -1.88 -3.84 1.67
N ASP A 27 -3.20 -3.84 1.60
CA ASP A 27 -3.90 -3.49 0.37
C ASP A 27 -3.58 -2.03 0.05
N ASP A 28 -2.71 -1.81 -0.93
CA ASP A 28 -2.31 -0.48 -1.37
C ASP A 28 -3.31 0.14 -2.38
N GLY A 29 -4.35 -0.58 -2.74
CA GLY A 29 -5.38 -0.12 -3.65
C GLY A 29 -6.06 1.19 -3.22
N PRO A 30 -6.52 1.33 -1.97
CA PRO A 30 -7.08 2.59 -1.47
C PRO A 30 -6.10 3.76 -1.55
N ALA A 31 -4.83 3.56 -1.20
CA ALA A 31 -3.81 4.59 -1.29
C ALA A 31 -3.55 5.02 -2.73
N ARG A 32 -3.40 4.10 -3.65
CA ARG A 32 -3.21 4.38 -5.08
C ARG A 32 -4.40 5.13 -5.67
N LYS A 33 -5.60 4.75 -5.28
CA LYS A 33 -6.82 5.45 -5.70
C LYS A 33 -6.83 6.89 -5.20
N LEU A 34 -6.44 7.14 -3.96
CA LEU A 34 -6.32 8.48 -3.39
C LEU A 34 -5.24 9.30 -4.10
N ILE A 35 -4.08 8.72 -4.37
CA ILE A 35 -3.01 9.38 -5.11
C ILE A 35 -3.51 9.86 -6.48
N ASN A 36 -4.29 9.06 -7.16
CA ASN A 36 -4.87 9.43 -8.46
C ASN A 36 -5.99 10.48 -8.31
N SER A 37 -6.92 10.30 -7.36
CA SER A 37 -8.08 11.18 -7.21
C SER A 37 -7.74 12.54 -6.61
N GLN A 38 -6.71 12.61 -5.78
CA GLN A 38 -6.27 13.86 -5.14
C GLN A 38 -5.24 14.64 -5.96
N GLY A 39 -4.88 14.16 -7.13
CA GLY A 39 -3.99 14.87 -8.04
C GLY A 39 -2.52 14.88 -7.62
N CYS A 40 -2.10 13.97 -6.78
CA CYS A 40 -0.71 13.90 -6.29
C CYS A 40 0.30 13.75 -7.43
N LYS A 41 -0.04 13.03 -8.48
CA LYS A 41 0.83 12.79 -9.64
C LYS A 41 1.01 14.03 -10.54
N ALA A 42 0.31 15.11 -10.28
CA ALA A 42 0.56 16.36 -11.00
C ALA A 42 1.98 16.89 -10.72
N CYS A 43 2.51 16.65 -9.54
CA CYS A 43 3.83 17.12 -9.10
C CYS A 43 4.79 15.98 -8.69
N HIS A 44 4.26 14.88 -8.20
CA HIS A 44 5.04 13.75 -7.71
C HIS A 44 4.98 12.56 -8.65
N SER A 45 6.08 11.85 -8.80
CA SER A 45 6.09 10.59 -9.52
C SER A 45 5.96 9.40 -8.56
N LEU A 46 5.32 8.35 -9.04
CA LEU A 46 5.21 7.06 -8.39
C LEU A 46 5.57 5.99 -9.42
N GLU A 47 6.57 5.16 -9.10
CA GLU A 47 7.03 4.09 -9.99
C GLU A 47 7.34 4.59 -11.42
N GLY A 48 7.90 5.80 -11.51
CA GLY A 48 8.26 6.42 -12.79
C GLY A 48 7.10 7.11 -13.51
N ASP A 49 5.89 7.09 -12.97
CA ASP A 49 4.71 7.74 -13.54
C ASP A 49 4.33 8.97 -12.73
N GLY A 50 4.19 10.09 -13.41
CA GLY A 50 3.76 11.35 -12.80
C GLY A 50 4.71 12.51 -13.06
N GLY A 51 4.45 13.62 -12.36
CA GLY A 51 5.21 14.86 -12.50
C GLY A 51 6.57 14.82 -11.83
N THR A 52 7.42 15.77 -12.21
CA THR A 52 8.78 15.93 -11.68
C THR A 52 9.01 17.26 -10.97
N LEU A 53 7.93 18.00 -10.69
CA LEU A 53 8.03 19.30 -10.01
C LEU A 53 8.36 19.14 -8.52
N ALA A 54 8.03 17.99 -7.95
CA ALA A 54 8.35 17.62 -6.57
C ALA A 54 9.04 16.26 -6.55
N GLY A 55 9.55 15.87 -5.39
CA GLY A 55 10.23 14.58 -5.25
C GLY A 55 9.34 13.39 -5.54
N SER A 56 9.94 12.29 -6.02
CA SER A 56 9.22 11.04 -6.17
C SER A 56 8.74 10.52 -4.81
N PHE A 57 7.67 9.75 -4.80
CA PHE A 57 7.17 9.15 -3.55
C PHE A 57 8.16 8.18 -2.94
N GLU A 58 8.95 7.50 -3.77
CA GLU A 58 10.02 6.61 -3.31
C GLU A 58 11.10 7.38 -2.54
N ASP A 59 11.50 8.54 -3.04
CA ASP A 59 12.46 9.41 -2.37
C ASP A 59 11.90 9.98 -1.05
N ILE A 60 10.64 10.40 -1.06
CA ILE A 60 9.94 10.89 0.13
C ILE A 60 9.90 9.80 1.20
N GLY A 61 9.51 8.59 0.83
CA GLY A 61 9.47 7.45 1.75
C GLY A 61 10.83 7.04 2.29
N ALA A 62 11.90 7.31 1.53
CA ALA A 62 13.27 7.04 1.98
C ALA A 62 13.81 8.09 2.97
N LYS A 63 13.28 9.31 2.92
CA LYS A 63 13.81 10.46 3.68
C LYS A 63 12.98 10.84 4.89
N LEU A 64 11.68 10.60 4.85
CA LEU A 64 10.75 11.07 5.87
C LEU A 64 10.21 9.91 6.71
N SER A 65 10.04 10.18 8.00
CA SER A 65 9.33 9.27 8.89
C SER A 65 7.83 9.29 8.61
N ARG A 66 7.12 8.29 9.12
CA ARG A 66 5.68 8.21 9.06
C ARG A 66 5.00 9.47 9.62
N ALA A 67 5.45 9.95 10.78
CA ALA A 67 4.90 11.14 11.42
C ALA A 67 5.14 12.39 10.58
N GLU A 68 6.30 12.51 9.96
CA GLU A 68 6.63 13.64 9.10
C GLU A 68 5.78 13.63 7.81
N ILE A 69 5.55 12.46 7.22
CA ILE A 69 4.67 12.32 6.04
C ILE A 69 3.24 12.74 6.41
N GLN A 70 2.72 12.26 7.53
CA GLN A 70 1.40 12.62 8.00
C GLN A 70 1.27 14.13 8.21
N GLN A 71 2.25 14.74 8.87
CA GLN A 71 2.25 16.17 9.11
C GLN A 71 2.29 16.97 7.82
N GLN A 72 3.05 16.52 6.83
CA GLN A 72 3.10 17.20 5.53
C GLN A 72 1.78 17.15 4.78
N LEU A 73 1.01 16.08 4.92
CA LEU A 73 -0.29 15.95 4.26
C LEU A 73 -1.34 16.89 4.86
N VAL A 74 -1.29 17.14 6.16
CA VAL A 74 -2.30 17.95 6.86
C VAL A 74 -1.87 19.40 7.11
N ASN A 75 -0.58 19.71 7.02
CA ASN A 75 -0.02 21.06 7.27
C ASN A 75 0.74 21.59 6.05
N GLN A 76 0.13 21.56 4.91
CA GLN A 76 0.75 21.96 3.63
C GLN A 76 1.27 23.41 3.64
N GLU A 77 0.58 24.31 4.34
CA GLU A 77 0.94 25.73 4.39
C GLU A 77 2.33 25.97 4.95
N GLN A 78 2.77 25.18 5.91
CA GLN A 78 4.07 25.36 6.55
C GLN A 78 5.24 24.92 5.67
N LYS A 79 5.03 24.03 4.73
CA LYS A 79 6.12 23.42 3.93
C LYS A 79 6.21 23.94 2.52
N HIS A 80 5.10 24.33 1.94
CA HIS A 80 5.04 24.71 0.52
C HIS A 80 4.83 26.22 0.34
N GLY A 81 4.80 26.99 1.42
CA GLY A 81 4.61 28.43 1.37
C GLY A 81 3.32 28.82 0.67
N ASN A 82 3.39 29.80 -0.24
CA ASN A 82 2.23 30.30 -0.97
C ASN A 82 1.79 29.40 -2.14
N SER A 83 2.33 28.20 -2.26
CA SER A 83 1.90 27.30 -3.32
C SER A 83 0.49 26.79 -3.03
N LYS A 84 -0.34 26.81 -4.05
CA LYS A 84 -1.73 26.35 -3.99
C LYS A 84 -1.81 24.83 -3.99
N ILE A 85 -1.18 24.20 -3.01
CA ILE A 85 -1.24 22.77 -2.84
C ILE A 85 -2.47 22.45 -2.01
N PRO A 86 -3.30 21.48 -2.44
CA PRO A 86 -4.49 21.12 -1.68
C PRO A 86 -4.12 20.66 -0.27
N ASP A 87 -4.83 21.15 0.71
CA ASP A 87 -4.81 20.62 2.06
C ASP A 87 -5.58 19.30 2.08
N PHE A 88 -4.94 18.24 2.57
CA PHE A 88 -5.54 16.92 2.66
C PHE A 88 -6.20 16.63 4.01
N SER A 89 -6.40 17.65 4.83
CA SER A 89 -7.10 17.52 6.12
C SER A 89 -8.56 17.12 5.97
N HIS A 90 -9.15 17.26 4.76
CA HIS A 90 -10.51 16.81 4.45
C HIS A 90 -10.63 15.28 4.33
N LEU A 91 -9.53 14.57 4.20
CA LEU A 91 -9.54 13.11 4.15
C LEU A 91 -9.96 12.53 5.50
N SER A 92 -10.66 11.40 5.47
CA SER A 92 -10.94 10.65 6.69
C SER A 92 -9.64 10.14 7.31
N GLU A 93 -9.69 9.83 8.60
CA GLU A 93 -8.54 9.25 9.30
C GLU A 93 -8.09 7.94 8.64
N GLU A 94 -9.03 7.12 8.20
CA GLU A 94 -8.75 5.88 7.49
C GLU A 94 -8.05 6.13 6.16
N GLU A 95 -8.52 7.08 5.37
CA GLU A 95 -7.90 7.48 4.11
C GLU A 95 -6.49 8.04 4.32
N LEU A 96 -6.35 8.91 5.31
CA LEU A 96 -5.06 9.50 5.66
C LEU A 96 -4.06 8.42 6.10
N ASN A 97 -4.50 7.49 6.94
CA ASN A 97 -3.66 6.37 7.38
C ASN A 97 -3.26 5.46 6.22
N ALA A 98 -4.15 5.20 5.28
CA ALA A 98 -3.83 4.41 4.09
C ALA A 98 -2.72 5.07 3.25
N LEU A 99 -2.79 6.39 3.05
CA LEU A 99 -1.74 7.14 2.36
C LEU A 99 -0.42 7.11 3.13
N VAL A 100 -0.46 7.37 4.41
CA VAL A 100 0.74 7.40 5.24
C VAL A 100 1.41 6.03 5.29
N ASP A 101 0.64 4.97 5.42
CA ASP A 101 1.15 3.60 5.38
C ASP A 101 1.83 3.28 4.05
N PHE A 102 1.22 3.68 2.96
CA PHE A 102 1.74 3.45 1.62
C PHE A 102 3.02 4.24 1.33
N LEU A 103 3.06 5.51 1.74
CA LEU A 103 4.18 6.41 1.48
C LEU A 103 5.35 6.21 2.45
N SER A 104 5.12 5.60 3.60
CA SER A 104 6.14 5.38 4.62
C SER A 104 7.12 4.28 4.20
N PRO A 105 8.36 4.32 4.70
CA PRO A 105 9.30 3.25 4.41
C PRO A 105 8.77 1.92 4.94
N GLN A 106 8.85 0.93 4.09
CA GLN A 106 8.55 -0.46 4.46
C GLN A 106 9.74 -1.01 5.24
N LEU A 107 9.54 -1.19 6.51
CA LEU A 107 10.51 -1.85 7.37
C LEU A 107 10.34 -3.36 7.33
#